data_19e7db1587d9c481193b1162a91d0926
#
_entry.id   19e7db1587d9c481193b1162a91d0926
#
_cell.length_a   1.000
_cell.length_b   1.000
_cell.length_c   1.000
_cell.angle_alpha   90.00
_cell.angle_beta   90.00
_cell.angle_gamma   90.00
#
_symmetry.space_group_name_H-M   'P 1'
#
loop_
_entity.id
_entity.type
_entity.pdbx_description
1 polymer ?
#
loop_
_entity_poly.entity_id
_entity_poly.type
_entity_poly.pdbx_seq_one_letter_code
_entity_poly.pdbx_strand_id
1 'polypeptide(L)'
;FNWLFSKNHNGKFYLRIEDTDKERSKDEYKNQIIKSLEWIGINYDGDEYIQSKKINDHIKIANELLKNGYAYKCYCSNEEIEEQKKRAKQKKTPYIYNRKWRDKKESDAPKNVKPVIRFKSKIDGTSILKDLVQGNIEIDNNTIEDFIILRNDGTPTYNLSASVDDHLMNMTHIIRGDDHKINTFKQIQIYEAMKWELPSFAHIPLIHTIEGKKLSKRDKASTLEDYSKIGIMPDALRNYLLRLGWSYKDKEIFTLDESIKHFNLEGIGKSPSKLDMSRILSMNEHYIKTVSYTHLTLPTIDR
;
A
#
# COMPACT_ATOMS: atom_id res chain seq x y z
N PHE A 1 -7.17 5.30 8.29
CA PHE A 1 -6.15 6.20 8.83
C PHE A 1 -5.81 7.32 7.85
N ASN A 2 -5.49 7.05 6.58
CA ASN A 2 -5.16 8.08 5.58
C ASN A 2 -6.24 9.16 5.48
N TRP A 3 -7.52 8.76 5.42
CA TRP A 3 -8.64 9.69 5.36
C TRP A 3 -8.75 10.55 6.63
N LEU A 4 -8.63 9.95 7.81
CA LEU A 4 -8.65 10.68 9.08
C LEU A 4 -7.47 11.66 9.17
N PHE A 5 -6.28 11.23 8.75
CA PHE A 5 -5.10 12.08 8.73
C PHE A 5 -5.30 13.29 7.81
N SER A 6 -5.81 13.07 6.60
CA SER A 6 -6.08 14.19 5.67
C SER A 6 -7.12 15.16 6.21
N LYS A 7 -8.22 14.66 6.80
CA LYS A 7 -9.28 15.52 7.36
C LYS A 7 -8.81 16.28 8.60
N ASN A 8 -8.01 15.66 9.48
CA ASN A 8 -7.43 16.33 10.65
C ASN A 8 -6.51 17.49 10.25
N HIS A 9 -5.78 17.36 9.15
CA HIS A 9 -4.84 18.36 8.65
C HIS A 9 -5.43 19.31 7.59
N ASN A 10 -6.75 19.32 7.38
CA ASN A 10 -7.42 20.06 6.31
C ASN A 10 -6.82 19.79 4.92
N GLY A 11 -6.30 18.59 4.72
CA GLY A 11 -5.73 18.13 3.46
C GLY A 11 -6.78 17.52 2.53
N LYS A 12 -6.32 17.04 1.38
CA LYS A 12 -7.14 16.35 0.39
C LYS A 12 -6.90 14.84 0.46
N PHE A 13 -7.94 14.08 0.18
CA PHE A 13 -7.90 12.62 0.12
C PHE A 13 -8.38 12.15 -1.25
N TYR A 14 -7.48 11.57 -2.04
CA TYR A 14 -7.76 11.09 -3.38
C TYR A 14 -7.92 9.58 -3.42
N LEU A 15 -8.69 9.07 -4.37
CA LEU A 15 -8.81 7.65 -4.64
C LEU A 15 -7.99 7.29 -5.88
N ARG A 16 -6.97 6.41 -5.72
CA ARG A 16 -6.19 5.85 -6.82
C ARG A 16 -6.54 4.38 -7.01
N ILE A 17 -6.91 4.05 -8.23
CA ILE A 17 -7.19 2.68 -8.67
C ILE A 17 -5.93 2.15 -9.36
N GLU A 18 -5.27 1.19 -8.75
CA GLU A 18 -4.04 0.56 -9.25
C GLU A 18 -4.40 -0.67 -10.11
N ASP A 19 -4.83 -0.41 -11.35
CA ASP A 19 -5.38 -1.37 -12.31
C ASP A 19 -4.39 -1.80 -13.40
N THR A 20 -3.10 -1.71 -13.16
CA THR A 20 -2.07 -2.08 -14.14
C THR A 20 -2.00 -3.60 -14.41
N ASP A 21 -2.50 -4.43 -13.50
CA ASP A 21 -2.69 -5.87 -13.69
C ASP A 21 -4.10 -6.14 -14.25
N LYS A 22 -4.22 -6.15 -15.57
CA LYS A 22 -5.52 -6.29 -16.27
C LYS A 22 -6.26 -7.59 -15.98
N GLU A 23 -5.55 -8.67 -15.64
CA GLU A 23 -6.20 -9.96 -15.33
C GLU A 23 -6.93 -9.91 -13.97
N ARG A 24 -6.44 -9.09 -13.04
CA ARG A 24 -6.98 -8.95 -11.69
C ARG A 24 -7.88 -7.73 -11.49
N SER A 25 -7.87 -6.79 -12.44
CA SER A 25 -8.58 -5.52 -12.32
C SER A 25 -9.81 -5.53 -13.20
N LYS A 26 -10.98 -5.73 -12.58
CA LYS A 26 -12.29 -5.68 -13.24
C LYS A 26 -13.06 -4.46 -12.74
N ASP A 27 -13.88 -3.87 -13.61
CA ASP A 27 -14.75 -2.73 -13.26
C ASP A 27 -15.68 -3.03 -12.09
N GLU A 28 -16.10 -4.28 -11.94
CA GLU A 28 -16.91 -4.76 -10.81
C GLU A 28 -16.21 -4.50 -9.46
N TYR A 29 -14.90 -4.80 -9.37
CA TYR A 29 -14.14 -4.58 -8.14
C TYR A 29 -13.94 -3.09 -7.83
N LYS A 30 -13.73 -2.26 -8.87
CA LYS A 30 -13.68 -0.81 -8.72
C LYS A 30 -15.01 -0.28 -8.14
N ASN A 31 -16.14 -0.67 -8.72
CA ASN A 31 -17.45 -0.24 -8.25
C ASN A 31 -17.73 -0.73 -6.82
N GLN A 32 -17.31 -1.93 -6.47
CA GLN A 32 -17.42 -2.45 -5.11
C GLN A 32 -16.60 -1.61 -4.11
N ILE A 33 -15.38 -1.20 -4.47
CA ILE A 33 -14.56 -0.34 -3.62
C ILE A 33 -15.25 1.00 -3.38
N ILE A 34 -15.76 1.65 -4.43
CA ILE A 34 -16.44 2.95 -4.32
C ILE A 34 -17.67 2.84 -3.41
N LYS A 35 -18.55 1.86 -3.67
CA LYS A 35 -19.72 1.61 -2.81
C LYS A 35 -19.36 1.32 -1.35
N SER A 36 -18.25 0.61 -1.14
CA SER A 36 -17.76 0.31 0.21
C SER A 36 -17.28 1.58 0.94
N LEU A 37 -16.59 2.47 0.25
CA LEU A 37 -16.16 3.76 0.79
C LEU A 37 -17.37 4.66 1.12
N GLU A 38 -18.35 4.73 0.21
CA GLU A 38 -19.60 5.46 0.41
C GLU A 38 -20.35 4.93 1.63
N TRP A 39 -20.51 3.60 1.73
CA TRP A 39 -21.21 2.96 2.83
C TRP A 39 -20.56 3.27 4.20
N ILE A 40 -19.23 3.27 4.28
CA ILE A 40 -18.51 3.58 5.53
C ILE A 40 -18.36 5.10 5.76
N GLY A 41 -18.86 5.94 4.85
CA GLY A 41 -18.83 7.40 4.95
C GLY A 41 -17.45 8.02 4.69
N ILE A 42 -16.64 7.39 3.87
CA ILE A 42 -15.32 7.91 3.44
C ILE A 42 -15.47 8.52 2.04
N ASN A 43 -15.44 9.85 1.99
CA ASN A 43 -15.48 10.60 0.74
C ASN A 43 -14.07 10.97 0.28
N TYR A 44 -13.84 10.99 -1.03
CA TYR A 44 -12.58 11.42 -1.64
C TYR A 44 -12.79 12.70 -2.46
N ASP A 45 -11.71 13.42 -2.70
CA ASP A 45 -11.70 14.69 -3.40
C ASP A 45 -11.39 14.45 -4.89
N GLY A 46 -12.13 15.10 -5.80
CA GLY A 46 -11.94 15.00 -7.24
C GLY A 46 -12.37 13.65 -7.84
N ASP A 47 -11.85 13.38 -9.03
CA ASP A 47 -12.12 12.14 -9.76
C ASP A 47 -11.14 11.02 -9.36
N GLU A 48 -11.49 9.76 -9.65
CA GLU A 48 -10.59 8.63 -9.43
C GLU A 48 -9.35 8.75 -10.31
N TYR A 49 -8.18 8.61 -9.70
CA TYR A 49 -6.93 8.49 -10.42
C TYR A 49 -6.76 7.04 -10.90
N ILE A 50 -6.81 6.84 -12.22
CA ILE A 50 -6.69 5.50 -12.82
C ILE A 50 -5.24 5.29 -13.28
N GLN A 51 -4.53 4.40 -12.60
CA GLN A 51 -3.09 4.18 -12.81
C GLN A 51 -2.77 3.70 -14.24
N SER A 52 -3.60 2.81 -14.82
CA SER A 52 -3.40 2.32 -16.18
C SER A 52 -3.42 3.43 -17.24
N LYS A 53 -4.11 4.53 -17.01
CA LYS A 53 -4.12 5.71 -17.90
C LYS A 53 -2.81 6.50 -17.84
N LYS A 54 -1.92 6.22 -16.87
CA LYS A 54 -0.66 6.92 -16.63
C LYS A 54 0.57 6.11 -17.01
N ILE A 55 0.41 4.96 -17.64
CA ILE A 55 1.53 4.07 -18.04
C ILE A 55 2.59 4.81 -18.86
N ASN A 56 2.20 5.74 -19.73
CA ASN A 56 3.15 6.52 -20.53
C ASN A 56 4.06 7.41 -19.66
N ASP A 57 3.53 7.98 -18.58
CA ASP A 57 4.32 8.77 -17.63
C ASP A 57 5.33 7.87 -16.91
N HIS A 58 4.92 6.67 -16.50
CA HIS A 58 5.81 5.68 -15.88
C HIS A 58 6.94 5.25 -16.83
N ILE A 59 6.61 4.96 -18.10
CA ILE A 59 7.59 4.58 -19.13
C ILE A 59 8.57 5.73 -19.37
N LYS A 60 8.09 6.97 -19.43
CA LYS A 60 8.94 8.16 -19.59
C LYS A 60 9.97 8.25 -18.48
N ILE A 61 9.57 8.09 -17.23
CA ILE A 61 10.47 8.15 -16.07
C ILE A 61 11.45 6.96 -16.08
N ALA A 62 11.01 5.75 -16.42
CA ALA A 62 11.92 4.60 -16.56
C ALA A 62 13.02 4.86 -17.58
N ASN A 63 12.69 5.46 -18.73
CA ASN A 63 13.66 5.81 -19.78
C ASN A 63 14.56 6.97 -19.36
N GLU A 64 14.06 7.92 -18.58
CA GLU A 64 14.88 8.99 -18.02
C GLU A 64 15.91 8.46 -17.01
N LEU A 65 15.51 7.57 -16.11
CA LEU A 65 16.41 6.86 -15.20
C LEU A 65 17.48 6.07 -15.96
N LEU A 66 17.10 5.40 -17.05
CA LEU A 66 18.01 4.67 -17.93
C LEU A 66 19.02 5.62 -18.60
N LYS A 67 18.53 6.73 -19.19
CA LYS A 67 19.36 7.74 -19.86
C LYS A 67 20.37 8.39 -18.91
N ASN A 68 19.95 8.64 -17.67
CA ASN A 68 20.78 9.27 -16.64
C ASN A 68 21.71 8.30 -15.90
N GLY A 69 21.73 7.01 -16.29
CA GLY A 69 22.62 5.99 -15.72
C GLY A 69 22.18 5.43 -14.36
N TYR A 70 20.98 5.79 -13.87
CA TYR A 70 20.39 5.22 -12.65
C TYR A 70 19.70 3.89 -12.87
N ALA A 71 19.56 3.45 -14.12
CA ALA A 71 19.01 2.16 -14.50
C ALA A 71 19.82 1.54 -15.65
N TYR A 72 19.56 0.27 -15.94
CA TYR A 72 20.21 -0.45 -17.03
C TYR A 72 19.30 -1.52 -17.61
N LYS A 73 19.57 -1.94 -18.85
CA LYS A 73 18.91 -3.04 -19.53
C LYS A 73 19.43 -4.37 -19.04
N CYS A 74 18.55 -5.25 -18.61
CA CYS A 74 18.89 -6.58 -18.13
C CYS A 74 18.30 -7.64 -19.06
N TYR A 75 19.13 -8.50 -19.59
CA TYR A 75 18.81 -9.56 -20.56
C TYR A 75 18.88 -10.96 -19.94
N CYS A 76 18.76 -11.10 -18.62
CA CYS A 76 18.64 -12.41 -17.98
C CYS A 76 17.37 -13.12 -18.42
N SER A 77 17.49 -14.40 -18.79
CA SER A 77 16.34 -15.24 -19.09
C SER A 77 15.58 -15.63 -17.80
N ASN A 78 14.33 -16.09 -17.96
CA ASN A 78 13.55 -16.61 -16.84
C ASN A 78 14.21 -17.82 -16.19
N GLU A 79 14.82 -18.69 -17.01
CA GLU A 79 15.54 -19.91 -16.57
C GLU A 79 16.75 -19.52 -15.69
N GLU A 80 17.53 -18.54 -16.11
CA GLU A 80 18.66 -18.03 -15.32
C GLU A 80 18.19 -17.48 -13.95
N ILE A 81 17.09 -16.75 -13.94
CA ILE A 81 16.53 -16.19 -12.70
C ILE A 81 16.00 -17.30 -11.78
N GLU A 82 15.28 -18.28 -12.33
CA GLU A 82 14.77 -19.43 -11.55
C GLU A 82 15.92 -20.29 -11.00
N GLU A 83 16.99 -20.48 -11.75
CA GLU A 83 18.18 -21.17 -11.25
C GLU A 83 18.83 -20.43 -10.06
N GLN A 84 18.96 -19.10 -10.16
CA GLN A 84 19.47 -18.28 -9.05
C GLN A 84 18.57 -18.39 -7.81
N LYS A 85 17.25 -18.36 -7.97
CA LYS A 85 16.29 -18.56 -6.87
C LYS A 85 16.44 -19.95 -6.24
N LYS A 86 16.56 -21.00 -7.04
CA LYS A 86 16.79 -22.37 -6.56
C LYS A 86 18.07 -22.47 -5.74
N ARG A 87 19.17 -21.89 -6.22
CA ARG A 87 20.45 -21.86 -5.50
C ARG A 87 20.35 -21.11 -4.16
N ALA A 88 19.65 -19.97 -4.12
CA ALA A 88 19.42 -19.22 -2.88
C ALA A 88 18.59 -20.05 -1.88
N LYS A 89 17.52 -20.73 -2.36
CA LYS A 89 16.69 -21.61 -1.54
C LYS A 89 17.48 -22.78 -0.94
N GLN A 90 18.34 -23.42 -1.75
CA GLN A 90 19.23 -24.50 -1.27
C GLN A 90 20.18 -24.01 -0.18
N LYS A 91 20.70 -22.80 -0.32
CA LYS A 91 21.58 -22.17 0.69
C LYS A 91 20.81 -21.58 1.89
N LYS A 92 19.47 -21.67 1.91
CA LYS A 92 18.60 -21.03 2.91
C LYS A 92 18.84 -19.53 3.07
N THR A 93 19.20 -18.84 1.97
CA THR A 93 19.40 -17.39 1.95
C THR A 93 18.29 -16.71 1.15
N PRO A 94 17.96 -15.44 1.45
CA PRO A 94 17.08 -14.66 0.59
C PRO A 94 17.65 -14.58 -0.83
N TYR A 95 16.75 -14.62 -1.81
CA TYR A 95 17.16 -14.36 -3.19
C TYR A 95 17.41 -12.89 -3.40
N ILE A 96 18.59 -12.57 -3.91
CA ILE A 96 18.97 -11.23 -4.38
C ILE A 96 19.52 -11.40 -5.81
N TYR A 97 19.01 -10.59 -6.74
CA TYR A 97 19.52 -10.60 -8.11
C TYR A 97 21.01 -10.30 -8.15
N ASN A 98 21.80 -11.11 -8.88
CA ASN A 98 23.25 -11.09 -8.89
C ASN A 98 23.89 -9.92 -9.68
N ARG A 99 23.10 -8.98 -10.15
CA ARG A 99 23.54 -7.78 -10.88
C ARG A 99 24.33 -8.08 -12.17
N LYS A 100 24.12 -9.26 -12.78
CA LYS A 100 24.88 -9.77 -13.96
C LYS A 100 25.00 -8.75 -15.10
N TRP A 101 23.96 -7.91 -15.31
CA TRP A 101 23.90 -6.97 -16.42
C TRP A 101 24.19 -5.52 -16.03
N ARG A 102 24.50 -5.26 -14.76
CA ARG A 102 24.65 -3.90 -14.23
C ARG A 102 25.71 -3.08 -14.96
N ASP A 103 26.85 -3.69 -15.30
CA ASP A 103 28.00 -3.02 -15.89
C ASP A 103 28.39 -3.60 -17.27
N LYS A 104 27.52 -4.46 -17.84
CA LYS A 104 27.69 -4.99 -19.18
C LYS A 104 27.25 -4.00 -20.25
N LYS A 105 27.92 -4.07 -21.42
CA LYS A 105 27.52 -3.27 -22.58
C LYS A 105 26.36 -3.91 -23.29
N GLU A 106 25.54 -3.10 -23.96
CA GLU A 106 24.39 -3.56 -24.73
C GLU A 106 24.85 -4.44 -25.93
N SER A 107 26.10 -4.24 -26.43
CA SER A 107 26.73 -5.11 -27.44
C SER A 107 26.85 -6.57 -27.03
N ASP A 108 26.86 -6.85 -25.72
CA ASP A 108 26.99 -8.21 -25.18
C ASP A 108 25.61 -8.90 -25.06
N ALA A 109 24.53 -8.21 -25.45
CA ALA A 109 23.18 -8.71 -25.31
C ALA A 109 22.91 -9.87 -26.29
N PRO A 110 22.18 -10.91 -25.85
CA PRO A 110 21.76 -11.97 -26.74
C PRO A 110 20.79 -11.43 -27.79
N LYS A 111 20.92 -11.94 -29.03
CA LYS A 111 20.05 -11.55 -30.14
C LYS A 111 18.59 -11.92 -29.82
N ASN A 112 17.66 -11.05 -30.21
CA ASN A 112 16.20 -11.28 -30.09
C ASN A 112 15.65 -11.41 -28.67
N VAL A 113 16.37 -10.96 -27.65
CA VAL A 113 15.86 -10.90 -26.27
C VAL A 113 15.46 -9.47 -25.94
N LYS A 114 14.17 -9.28 -25.56
CA LYS A 114 13.70 -7.99 -25.04
C LYS A 114 14.14 -7.84 -23.58
N PRO A 115 14.86 -6.76 -23.23
CA PRO A 115 15.32 -6.56 -21.87
C PRO A 115 14.19 -6.10 -20.94
N VAL A 116 14.40 -6.34 -19.65
CA VAL A 116 13.74 -5.57 -18.60
C VAL A 116 14.65 -4.39 -18.21
N ILE A 117 14.08 -3.32 -17.67
CA ILE A 117 14.87 -2.22 -17.11
C ILE A 117 14.94 -2.43 -15.60
N ARG A 118 16.17 -2.45 -15.07
CA ARG A 118 16.43 -2.53 -13.62
C ARG A 118 17.01 -1.23 -13.11
N PHE A 119 16.57 -0.82 -11.93
CA PHE A 119 17.17 0.29 -11.20
C PHE A 119 18.53 -0.14 -10.61
N LYS A 120 19.51 0.76 -10.65
CA LYS A 120 20.83 0.57 -10.02
C LYS A 120 20.75 0.94 -8.54
N SER A 121 20.41 -0.02 -7.70
CA SER A 121 20.35 0.21 -6.24
C SER A 121 21.72 0.54 -5.66
N LYS A 122 21.75 1.31 -4.58
CA LYS A 122 22.96 1.48 -3.75
C LYS A 122 23.44 0.12 -3.27
N ILE A 123 24.75 -0.10 -3.27
CA ILE A 123 25.35 -1.37 -2.86
C ILE A 123 25.99 -1.24 -1.49
N ASP A 124 26.72 -0.14 -1.29
CA ASP A 124 27.52 0.06 -0.10
C ASP A 124 26.82 0.94 0.93
N GLY A 125 27.18 0.74 2.21
CA GLY A 125 26.69 1.51 3.33
C GLY A 125 25.27 1.14 3.76
N THR A 126 24.70 1.99 4.58
CA THR A 126 23.39 1.80 5.22
C THR A 126 22.45 2.92 4.80
N SER A 127 21.20 2.58 4.50
CA SER A 127 20.11 3.54 4.31
C SER A 127 19.24 3.63 5.56
N ILE A 128 18.84 4.85 5.92
CA ILE A 128 18.01 5.13 7.09
C ILE A 128 16.70 5.73 6.64
N LEU A 129 15.60 5.12 7.06
CA LEU A 129 14.24 5.64 6.91
C LEU A 129 13.78 6.23 8.24
N LYS A 130 13.44 7.52 8.26
CA LYS A 130 12.77 8.16 9.39
C LYS A 130 11.27 7.93 9.28
N ASP A 131 10.79 6.89 9.93
CA ASP A 131 9.37 6.51 9.89
C ASP A 131 8.60 7.19 11.03
N LEU A 132 7.45 7.78 10.72
CA LEU A 132 6.65 8.54 11.68
C LEU A 132 5.99 7.68 12.76
N VAL A 133 5.84 6.37 12.52
CA VAL A 133 5.26 5.43 13.49
C VAL A 133 6.34 4.53 14.11
N GLN A 134 7.20 3.94 13.27
CA GLN A 134 8.18 2.95 13.71
C GLN A 134 9.48 3.60 14.24
N GLY A 135 9.72 4.87 13.94
CA GLY A 135 10.99 5.55 14.23
C GLY A 135 12.06 5.27 13.15
N ASN A 136 13.32 5.31 13.53
CA ASN A 136 14.39 5.07 12.56
C ASN A 136 14.48 3.58 12.22
N ILE A 137 14.43 3.28 10.92
CA ILE A 137 14.60 1.94 10.37
C ILE A 137 15.86 1.96 9.51
N GLU A 138 16.78 1.05 9.78
CA GLU A 138 18.05 0.95 9.05
C GLU A 138 18.09 -0.34 8.22
N ILE A 139 18.70 -0.26 7.03
CA ILE A 139 18.93 -1.40 6.17
C ILE A 139 20.30 -1.31 5.53
N ASP A 140 20.99 -2.43 5.45
CA ASP A 140 22.22 -2.54 4.67
C ASP A 140 21.88 -2.51 3.17
N ASN A 141 22.49 -1.60 2.41
CA ASN A 141 22.18 -1.39 1.00
C ASN A 141 22.44 -2.64 0.14
N ASN A 142 23.39 -3.50 0.51
CA ASN A 142 23.68 -4.73 -0.22
C ASN A 142 22.51 -5.72 -0.21
N THR A 143 21.59 -5.59 0.72
CA THR A 143 20.37 -6.43 0.82
C THR A 143 19.25 -5.99 -0.13
N ILE A 144 19.40 -4.81 -0.74
CA ILE A 144 18.44 -4.31 -1.74
C ILE A 144 18.94 -4.74 -3.13
N GLU A 145 18.12 -5.55 -3.80
CA GLU A 145 18.44 -5.95 -5.18
C GLU A 145 18.35 -4.79 -6.18
N ASP A 146 19.00 -4.92 -7.34
CA ASP A 146 18.66 -4.11 -8.50
C ASP A 146 17.30 -4.56 -9.03
N PHE A 147 16.26 -3.87 -8.60
CA PHE A 147 14.88 -4.27 -8.86
C PHE A 147 14.39 -3.85 -10.25
N ILE A 148 13.50 -4.63 -10.83
CA ILE A 148 12.89 -4.29 -12.12
C ILE A 148 11.96 -3.09 -11.92
N ILE A 149 12.11 -2.08 -12.79
CA ILE A 149 11.22 -0.92 -12.87
C ILE A 149 10.28 -0.99 -14.07
N LEU A 150 10.75 -1.59 -15.20
CA LEU A 150 9.94 -1.81 -16.39
C LEU A 150 10.15 -3.24 -16.91
N ARG A 151 9.07 -3.95 -17.17
CA ARG A 151 9.09 -5.30 -17.72
C ARG A 151 9.39 -5.29 -19.22
N ASN A 152 9.70 -6.46 -19.78
CA ASN A 152 9.98 -6.63 -21.22
C ASN A 152 8.78 -6.39 -22.15
N ASP A 153 7.56 -6.45 -21.60
CA ASP A 153 6.33 -6.08 -22.29
C ASP A 153 6.00 -4.58 -22.22
N GLY A 154 6.85 -3.79 -21.54
CA GLY A 154 6.66 -2.36 -21.35
C GLY A 154 5.79 -1.99 -20.14
N THR A 155 5.34 -2.97 -19.33
CA THR A 155 4.56 -2.65 -18.14
C THR A 155 5.46 -2.21 -16.96
N PRO A 156 5.12 -1.12 -16.27
CA PRO A 156 5.85 -0.69 -15.07
C PRO A 156 5.61 -1.66 -13.91
N THR A 157 6.57 -1.71 -12.98
CA THR A 157 6.39 -2.43 -11.73
C THR A 157 5.89 -1.49 -10.64
N TYR A 158 5.33 -2.07 -9.57
CA TYR A 158 4.77 -1.35 -8.43
C TYR A 158 5.69 -0.23 -7.89
N ASN A 159 6.98 -0.53 -7.67
CA ASN A 159 7.89 0.46 -7.08
C ASN A 159 8.07 1.70 -7.96
N LEU A 160 8.06 1.54 -9.29
CA LEU A 160 8.12 2.68 -10.20
C LEU A 160 6.78 3.40 -10.25
N SER A 161 5.69 2.68 -10.56
CA SER A 161 4.38 3.31 -10.75
C SER A 161 3.91 4.05 -9.50
N ALA A 162 4.04 3.45 -8.32
CA ALA A 162 3.68 4.11 -7.07
C ALA A 162 4.50 5.39 -6.83
N SER A 163 5.84 5.35 -7.02
CA SER A 163 6.69 6.54 -6.83
C SER A 163 6.35 7.67 -7.80
N VAL A 164 6.10 7.33 -9.08
CA VAL A 164 5.75 8.32 -10.10
C VAL A 164 4.38 8.93 -9.82
N ASP A 165 3.39 8.10 -9.51
CA ASP A 165 2.04 8.59 -9.21
C ASP A 165 2.01 9.43 -7.93
N ASP A 166 2.68 9.00 -6.87
CA ASP A 166 2.77 9.76 -5.63
C ASP A 166 3.42 11.13 -5.86
N HIS A 167 4.46 11.21 -6.70
CA HIS A 167 5.09 12.46 -7.11
C HIS A 167 4.13 13.34 -7.94
N LEU A 168 3.50 12.80 -8.98
CA LEU A 168 2.59 13.54 -9.86
C LEU A 168 1.32 14.01 -9.13
N MET A 169 0.87 13.27 -8.13
CA MET A 169 -0.26 13.62 -7.28
C MET A 169 0.14 14.53 -6.10
N ASN A 170 1.43 14.88 -5.97
CA ASN A 170 1.98 15.68 -4.85
C ASN A 170 1.64 15.09 -3.48
N MET A 171 1.80 13.77 -3.33
CA MET A 171 1.55 13.08 -2.05
C MET A 171 2.60 13.49 -1.02
N THR A 172 2.15 14.04 0.09
CA THR A 172 3.01 14.53 1.17
C THR A 172 3.33 13.46 2.21
N HIS A 173 2.40 12.50 2.39
CA HIS A 173 2.53 11.43 3.38
C HIS A 173 2.11 10.09 2.76
N ILE A 174 2.88 9.04 3.05
CA ILE A 174 2.59 7.66 2.66
C ILE A 174 2.41 6.84 3.93
N ILE A 175 1.14 6.56 4.27
CA ILE A 175 0.74 5.79 5.44
C ILE A 175 0.23 4.44 4.97
N ARG A 176 0.94 3.34 5.27
CA ARG A 176 0.65 2.01 4.73
C ARG A 176 1.12 0.86 5.63
N GLY A 177 0.78 -0.36 5.27
CA GLY A 177 1.22 -1.55 6.01
C GLY A 177 2.74 -1.72 6.06
N ASP A 178 3.25 -2.28 7.14
CA ASP A 178 4.69 -2.43 7.41
C ASP A 178 5.35 -3.52 6.56
N ASP A 179 4.58 -4.34 5.84
CA ASP A 179 5.08 -5.26 4.81
C ASP A 179 5.65 -4.52 3.58
N HIS A 180 5.41 -3.21 3.46
CA HIS A 180 5.99 -2.36 2.42
C HIS A 180 7.30 -1.65 2.80
N LYS A 181 7.88 -1.90 3.99
CA LYS A 181 9.13 -1.24 4.44
C LYS A 181 10.28 -1.37 3.43
N ILE A 182 10.51 -2.55 2.90
CA ILE A 182 11.56 -2.78 1.88
C ILE A 182 11.27 -2.02 0.59
N ASN A 183 9.99 -1.92 0.20
CA ASN A 183 9.59 -1.14 -0.97
C ASN A 183 9.89 0.35 -0.77
N THR A 184 9.76 0.85 0.45
CA THR A 184 10.08 2.26 0.76
C THR A 184 11.54 2.57 0.45
N PHE A 185 12.49 1.73 0.83
CA PHE A 185 13.90 1.94 0.50
C PHE A 185 14.18 1.92 -1.00
N LYS A 186 13.44 1.09 -1.77
CA LYS A 186 13.50 1.08 -3.24
C LYS A 186 12.94 2.38 -3.83
N GLN A 187 11.80 2.82 -3.33
CA GLN A 187 11.12 4.03 -3.78
C GLN A 187 11.92 5.31 -3.46
N ILE A 188 12.48 5.42 -2.25
CA ILE A 188 13.38 6.53 -1.87
C ILE A 188 14.50 6.70 -2.88
N GLN A 189 15.13 5.61 -3.33
CA GLN A 189 16.20 5.68 -4.32
C GLN A 189 15.73 6.21 -5.68
N ILE A 190 14.49 5.94 -6.08
CA ILE A 190 13.88 6.53 -7.30
C ILE A 190 13.70 8.04 -7.10
N TYR A 191 13.15 8.48 -5.97
CA TYR A 191 12.99 9.90 -5.64
C TYR A 191 14.33 10.65 -5.66
N GLU A 192 15.36 10.07 -5.03
CA GLU A 192 16.71 10.65 -5.00
C GLU A 192 17.31 10.76 -6.42
N ALA A 193 17.19 9.71 -7.25
CA ALA A 193 17.68 9.69 -8.63
C ALA A 193 16.99 10.74 -9.51
N MET A 194 15.71 10.98 -9.28
CA MET A 194 14.90 11.97 -9.99
C MET A 194 14.97 13.36 -9.34
N LYS A 195 15.66 13.49 -8.19
CA LYS A 195 15.74 14.73 -7.41
C LYS A 195 14.36 15.28 -7.01
N TRP A 196 13.41 14.39 -6.74
CA TRP A 196 12.09 14.73 -6.24
C TRP A 196 12.12 14.94 -4.73
N GLU A 197 11.21 15.78 -4.22
CA GLU A 197 10.98 15.92 -2.79
C GLU A 197 10.39 14.61 -2.22
N LEU A 198 10.98 14.13 -1.13
CA LEU A 198 10.54 12.89 -0.47
C LEU A 198 9.28 13.14 0.34
N PRO A 199 8.25 12.30 0.21
CA PRO A 199 7.13 12.28 1.14
C PRO A 199 7.59 11.76 2.51
N SER A 200 6.82 12.07 3.55
CA SER A 200 6.96 11.44 4.86
C SER A 200 6.35 10.05 4.84
N PHE A 201 6.97 9.09 5.53
CA PHE A 201 6.51 7.70 5.57
C PHE A 201 6.05 7.31 6.98
N ALA A 202 4.97 6.53 7.03
CA ALA A 202 4.43 5.95 8.26
C ALA A 202 4.01 4.50 7.99
N HIS A 203 4.67 3.54 8.64
CA HIS A 203 4.37 2.12 8.48
C HIS A 203 3.59 1.58 9.67
N ILE A 204 2.37 1.13 9.38
CA ILE A 204 1.40 0.61 10.35
C ILE A 204 1.57 -0.91 10.44
N PRO A 205 1.61 -1.50 11.65
CA PRO A 205 1.64 -2.94 11.80
C PRO A 205 0.47 -3.63 11.12
N LEU A 206 0.71 -4.84 10.61
CA LEU A 206 -0.33 -5.65 9.97
C LEU A 206 -1.39 -6.09 10.98
N ILE A 207 -2.60 -6.32 10.47
CA ILE A 207 -3.69 -6.92 11.23
C ILE A 207 -3.56 -8.44 11.15
N HIS A 208 -3.68 -9.09 12.31
CA HIS A 208 -3.62 -10.53 12.45
C HIS A 208 -4.98 -11.11 12.85
N THR A 209 -5.17 -12.40 12.64
CA THR A 209 -6.28 -13.15 13.25
C THR A 209 -6.06 -13.28 14.75
N ILE A 210 -7.06 -13.75 15.51
CA ILE A 210 -6.95 -14.01 16.94
C ILE A 210 -5.81 -15.00 17.24
N GLU A 211 -5.60 -15.99 16.36
CA GLU A 211 -4.54 -16.98 16.45
C GLU A 211 -3.13 -16.44 16.10
N GLY A 212 -3.04 -15.15 15.74
CA GLY A 212 -1.76 -14.50 15.44
C GLY A 212 -1.24 -14.73 14.01
N LYS A 213 -2.06 -15.25 13.09
CA LYS A 213 -1.72 -15.35 11.66
C LYS A 213 -2.06 -14.04 10.95
N LYS A 214 -1.28 -13.67 9.93
CA LYS A 214 -1.61 -12.53 9.07
C LYS A 214 -3.00 -12.74 8.48
N LEU A 215 -3.87 -11.72 8.60
CA LEU A 215 -5.22 -11.74 8.01
C LEU A 215 -5.12 -11.91 6.49
N SER A 216 -5.91 -12.79 5.93
CA SER A 216 -5.91 -13.09 4.50
C SER A 216 -7.31 -12.89 3.90
N LYS A 217 -7.39 -12.72 2.57
CA LYS A 217 -8.67 -12.62 1.83
C LYS A 217 -9.58 -13.86 1.96
N ARG A 218 -9.08 -14.95 2.56
CA ARG A 218 -9.85 -16.21 2.76
C ARG A 218 -10.54 -16.25 4.12
N ASP A 219 -10.25 -15.29 5.01
CA ASP A 219 -10.87 -15.23 6.32
C ASP A 219 -12.30 -14.70 6.18
N LYS A 220 -13.23 -15.22 6.99
CA LYS A 220 -14.65 -14.82 6.98
C LYS A 220 -14.77 -13.32 7.28
N ALA A 221 -15.70 -12.65 6.60
CA ALA A 221 -15.91 -11.19 6.67
C ALA A 221 -14.64 -10.39 6.28
N SER A 222 -14.16 -10.61 5.05
CA SER A 222 -12.95 -9.96 4.51
C SER A 222 -13.23 -8.64 3.78
N THR A 223 -14.48 -8.34 3.46
CA THR A 223 -14.91 -7.12 2.76
C THR A 223 -15.86 -6.27 3.59
N LEU A 224 -15.94 -4.97 3.32
CA LEU A 224 -16.89 -4.08 3.99
C LEU A 224 -18.35 -4.50 3.73
N GLU A 225 -18.62 -5.04 2.56
CA GLU A 225 -19.93 -5.58 2.20
C GLU A 225 -20.35 -6.78 3.09
N ASP A 226 -19.39 -7.63 3.48
CA ASP A 226 -19.69 -8.76 4.36
C ASP A 226 -20.16 -8.28 5.74
N TYR A 227 -19.53 -7.22 6.27
CA TYR A 227 -19.95 -6.60 7.53
C TYR A 227 -21.35 -5.98 7.43
N SER A 228 -21.64 -5.29 6.33
CA SER A 228 -22.96 -4.73 6.05
C SER A 228 -24.05 -5.82 6.03
N LYS A 229 -23.78 -6.94 5.32
CA LYS A 229 -24.73 -8.07 5.20
C LYS A 229 -25.09 -8.73 6.54
N ILE A 230 -24.18 -8.72 7.50
CA ILE A 230 -24.44 -9.26 8.86
C ILE A 230 -24.98 -8.20 9.83
N GLY A 231 -25.35 -7.01 9.36
CA GLY A 231 -26.00 -5.97 10.14
C GLY A 231 -25.06 -5.12 10.99
N ILE A 232 -23.78 -5.05 10.66
CA ILE A 232 -22.84 -4.12 11.33
C ILE A 232 -23.09 -2.71 10.78
N MET A 233 -23.30 -1.76 11.69
CA MET A 233 -23.48 -0.35 11.33
C MET A 233 -22.15 0.27 10.85
N PRO A 234 -22.20 1.19 9.86
CA PRO A 234 -20.99 1.89 9.37
C PRO A 234 -20.20 2.59 10.48
N ASP A 235 -20.90 3.25 11.41
CA ASP A 235 -20.29 3.96 12.54
C ASP A 235 -19.56 3.02 13.48
N ALA A 236 -20.18 1.89 13.80
CA ALA A 236 -19.58 0.86 14.64
C ALA A 236 -18.31 0.28 13.99
N LEU A 237 -18.37 -0.04 12.70
CA LEU A 237 -17.22 -0.56 11.97
C LEU A 237 -16.11 0.49 11.85
N ARG A 238 -16.43 1.74 11.54
CA ARG A 238 -15.45 2.84 11.51
C ARG A 238 -14.73 2.98 12.83
N ASN A 239 -15.47 3.03 13.93
CA ASN A 239 -14.89 3.14 15.27
C ASN A 239 -14.02 1.92 15.62
N TYR A 240 -14.49 0.72 15.29
CA TYR A 240 -13.71 -0.49 15.50
C TYR A 240 -12.40 -0.46 14.72
N LEU A 241 -12.44 -0.13 13.42
CA LEU A 241 -11.25 -0.05 12.55
C LEU A 241 -10.29 1.05 13.03
N LEU A 242 -10.79 2.15 13.57
CA LEU A 242 -9.97 3.18 14.19
C LEU A 242 -9.23 2.61 15.40
N ARG A 243 -9.93 1.93 16.30
CA ARG A 243 -9.36 1.32 17.51
C ARG A 243 -8.47 0.12 17.22
N LEU A 244 -8.55 -0.44 16.02
CA LEU A 244 -7.72 -1.55 15.58
C LEU A 244 -6.32 -1.07 15.18
N GLY A 245 -5.58 -0.53 16.13
CA GLY A 245 -4.20 -0.08 15.94
C GLY A 245 -3.96 1.38 16.30
N TRP A 246 -5.01 2.12 16.73
CA TRP A 246 -4.87 3.49 17.21
C TRP A 246 -5.56 3.67 18.56
N SER A 247 -5.01 4.53 19.41
CA SER A 247 -5.57 4.84 20.71
C SER A 247 -5.45 6.32 21.04
N TYR A 248 -6.41 6.80 21.82
CA TYR A 248 -6.40 8.15 22.37
C TYR A 248 -6.94 8.13 23.79
N LYS A 249 -6.04 8.30 24.79
CA LYS A 249 -6.37 8.18 26.20
C LYS A 249 -7.12 6.85 26.48
N ASP A 250 -8.09 6.87 27.38
CA ASP A 250 -8.93 5.71 27.74
C ASP A 250 -10.26 5.66 26.96
N LYS A 251 -10.37 6.47 25.88
CA LYS A 251 -11.62 6.57 25.12
C LYS A 251 -11.75 5.42 24.11
N GLU A 252 -12.88 4.72 24.13
CA GLU A 252 -13.19 3.59 23.24
C GLU A 252 -14.19 3.96 22.14
N ILE A 253 -15.15 4.82 22.43
CA ILE A 253 -16.20 5.22 21.50
C ILE A 253 -15.98 6.65 21.02
N PHE A 254 -15.97 6.83 19.71
CA PHE A 254 -15.72 8.11 19.05
C PHE A 254 -16.82 8.41 18.04
N THR A 255 -17.34 9.60 18.05
CA THR A 255 -18.09 10.14 16.90
C THR A 255 -17.11 10.34 15.72
N LEU A 256 -17.66 10.56 14.52
CA LEU A 256 -16.82 10.85 13.35
C LEU A 256 -15.99 12.12 13.56
N ASP A 257 -16.61 13.19 14.07
CA ASP A 257 -15.94 14.47 14.33
C ASP A 257 -14.83 14.34 15.38
N GLU A 258 -15.06 13.57 16.43
CA GLU A 258 -14.03 13.27 17.43
C GLU A 258 -12.90 12.45 16.86
N SER A 259 -13.19 11.48 15.99
CA SER A 259 -12.19 10.69 15.28
C SER A 259 -11.29 11.57 14.42
N ILE A 260 -11.89 12.48 13.65
CA ILE A 260 -11.14 13.46 12.84
C ILE A 260 -10.32 14.38 13.75
N LYS A 261 -10.93 14.95 14.79
CA LYS A 261 -10.29 15.92 15.68
C LYS A 261 -9.08 15.38 16.43
N HIS A 262 -9.14 14.11 16.85
CA HIS A 262 -8.13 13.55 17.74
C HIS A 262 -7.12 12.64 17.03
N PHE A 263 -7.39 12.27 15.76
CA PHE A 263 -6.49 11.38 15.04
C PHE A 263 -5.10 12.01 14.85
N ASN A 264 -4.08 11.25 15.20
CA ASN A 264 -2.67 11.59 14.98
C ASN A 264 -1.87 10.29 14.74
N LEU A 265 -0.65 10.40 14.24
CA LEU A 265 0.20 9.24 13.96
C LEU A 265 0.86 8.68 15.23
N GLU A 266 1.05 9.50 16.26
CA GLU A 266 1.62 9.11 17.55
C GLU A 266 0.72 8.13 18.31
N GLY A 267 -0.59 8.20 18.09
CA GLY A 267 -1.56 7.28 18.67
C GLY A 267 -1.55 5.89 18.02
N ILE A 268 -0.83 5.69 16.90
CA ILE A 268 -0.74 4.40 16.22
C ILE A 268 0.23 3.49 16.99
N GLY A 269 -0.26 2.30 17.36
CA GLY A 269 0.53 1.27 18.01
C GLY A 269 1.63 0.71 17.10
N LYS A 270 2.73 0.26 17.71
CA LYS A 270 3.87 -0.36 16.99
C LYS A 270 3.79 -1.88 16.87
N SER A 271 2.80 -2.48 17.49
CA SER A 271 2.59 -3.94 17.49
C SER A 271 1.38 -4.32 16.66
N PRO A 272 1.36 -5.51 16.03
CA PRO A 272 0.22 -6.01 15.28
C PRO A 272 -1.05 -6.07 16.14
N SER A 273 -2.16 -5.61 15.56
CA SER A 273 -3.49 -5.70 16.16
C SER A 273 -4.19 -6.98 15.71
N LYS A 274 -5.11 -7.50 16.54
CA LYS A 274 -5.88 -8.70 16.23
C LYS A 274 -7.31 -8.33 15.89
N LEU A 275 -7.81 -8.84 14.76
CA LEU A 275 -9.21 -8.72 14.38
C LEU A 275 -10.06 -9.62 15.26
N ASP A 276 -11.00 -9.03 15.98
CA ASP A 276 -11.89 -9.73 16.92
C ASP A 276 -13.35 -9.39 16.61
N MET A 277 -14.08 -10.37 16.10
CA MET A 277 -15.51 -10.23 15.76
C MET A 277 -16.39 -9.98 16.99
N SER A 278 -16.03 -10.52 18.15
CA SER A 278 -16.81 -10.31 19.38
C SER A 278 -16.79 -8.83 19.80
N ARG A 279 -15.63 -8.17 19.63
CA ARG A 279 -15.50 -6.73 19.88
C ARG A 279 -16.26 -5.89 18.85
N ILE A 280 -16.29 -6.30 17.58
CA ILE A 280 -17.09 -5.63 16.54
C ILE A 280 -18.56 -5.69 16.93
N LEU A 281 -19.07 -6.87 17.31
CA LEU A 281 -20.47 -7.06 17.69
C LEU A 281 -20.83 -6.26 18.95
N SER A 282 -20.00 -6.25 19.97
CA SER A 282 -20.18 -5.44 21.18
C SER A 282 -20.22 -3.94 20.86
N MET A 283 -19.33 -3.47 19.99
CA MET A 283 -19.34 -2.08 19.54
C MET A 283 -20.58 -1.75 18.72
N ASN A 284 -21.02 -2.66 17.85
CA ASN A 284 -22.25 -2.51 17.07
C ASN A 284 -23.48 -2.41 17.96
N GLU A 285 -23.57 -3.23 19.00
CA GLU A 285 -24.65 -3.17 20.00
C GLU A 285 -24.72 -1.78 20.67
N HIS A 286 -23.56 -1.20 21.04
CA HIS A 286 -23.49 0.14 21.59
C HIS A 286 -24.10 1.18 20.63
N TYR A 287 -23.69 1.17 19.36
CA TYR A 287 -24.18 2.12 18.37
C TYR A 287 -25.67 1.94 18.08
N ILE A 288 -26.19 0.71 18.01
CA ILE A 288 -27.62 0.45 17.84
C ILE A 288 -28.42 1.05 18.98
N LYS A 289 -27.97 0.90 20.23
CA LYS A 289 -28.65 1.45 21.41
C LYS A 289 -28.64 2.98 21.47
N THR A 290 -27.63 3.62 20.83
CA THR A 290 -27.51 5.09 20.86
C THR A 290 -28.18 5.78 19.68
N VAL A 291 -28.57 5.04 18.63
CA VAL A 291 -29.34 5.59 17.50
C VAL A 291 -30.74 5.93 17.99
N SER A 292 -31.16 7.19 17.82
CA SER A 292 -32.51 7.62 18.11
C SER A 292 -33.53 6.85 17.25
N TYR A 293 -34.66 6.46 17.81
CA TYR A 293 -35.73 5.71 17.15
C TYR A 293 -36.21 6.33 15.82
N THR A 294 -36.00 7.61 15.62
CA THR A 294 -36.36 8.35 14.41
C THR A 294 -35.56 7.96 13.16
N HIS A 295 -34.44 7.22 13.29
CA HIS A 295 -33.61 6.78 12.19
C HIS A 295 -33.71 5.28 11.86
N LEU A 296 -34.48 4.51 12.66
CA LEU A 296 -34.79 3.11 12.41
C LEU A 296 -36.04 2.99 11.57
N THR A 297 -35.93 3.12 10.25
CA THR A 297 -37.00 2.66 9.35
C THR A 297 -36.93 1.13 9.30
N LEU A 298 -37.82 0.48 10.03
CA LEU A 298 -38.08 -0.95 9.81
C LEU A 298 -38.58 -1.12 8.37
N PRO A 299 -38.13 -2.11 7.61
CA PRO A 299 -38.73 -2.43 6.33
C PRO A 299 -40.20 -2.75 6.57
N THR A 300 -41.09 -2.01 5.91
CA THR A 300 -42.51 -2.29 5.89
C THR A 300 -42.69 -3.65 5.25
N ILE A 301 -43.06 -4.64 6.03
CA ILE A 301 -43.50 -5.93 5.50
C ILE A 301 -44.89 -5.67 4.91
N ASP A 302 -44.98 -5.47 3.60
CA ASP A 302 -46.23 -5.50 2.88
C ASP A 302 -46.83 -6.91 3.05
N ARG A 303 -47.97 -6.98 3.65
CA ARG A 303 -48.75 -8.21 3.80
C ARG A 303 -49.54 -8.50 2.53
#